data_fbb6c2e0d68d7b95095da27abd165eab
#
_entry.id   fbb6c2e0d68d7b95095da27abd165eab
#
_cell.length_a   1.000
_cell.length_b   1.000
_cell.length_c   1.000
_cell.angle_alpha   90.00
_cell.angle_beta   90.00
_cell.angle_gamma   90.00
#
_symmetry.space_group_name_H-M   'P 1'
#
loop_
_entity.id
_entity.type
_entity.pdbx_description
1 polymer ?
#
loop_
_entity_poly.entity_id
_entity_poly.type
_entity_poly.pdbx_seq_one_letter_code
_entity_poly.pdbx_strand_id
1 'polypeptide(L)'
;MDTHATANPASTFVATHAASATFERGLRSFFEYRDLGIKDATDGRVVAHVIRAAGGAEFSSQPHLHRTTFQLVYILKGWIEFEYEGQGVVRLEAGSCVYQPPGIRHRELGHSEDVEMLEVVMPGEFPTELVDSVSA
;
A
#
# COMPACT_ATOMS: atom_id res chain seq x y z
N MET A 1 13.37 -3.39 37.10
CA MET A 1 13.61 -2.86 35.78
C MET A 1 13.58 -3.97 34.76
N ASP A 2 13.01 -3.68 33.70
CA ASP A 2 12.81 -4.66 32.69
C ASP A 2 13.94 -4.65 31.65
N THR A 3 14.59 -5.77 31.48
CA THR A 3 15.62 -5.93 30.48
C THR A 3 15.06 -6.37 29.12
N HIS A 4 13.76 -6.62 29.05
CA HIS A 4 13.16 -7.10 27.81
C HIS A 4 13.18 -6.06 26.70
N ALA A 5 13.28 -4.79 27.03
CA ALA A 5 13.40 -3.75 26.03
C ALA A 5 14.60 -3.97 25.11
N THR A 6 15.67 -4.61 25.61
CA THR A 6 16.85 -4.90 24.81
C THR A 6 16.67 -6.08 23.86
N ALA A 7 15.69 -6.95 24.14
CA ALA A 7 15.40 -8.12 23.32
C ALA A 7 14.42 -7.82 22.19
N ASN A 8 13.72 -6.69 22.26
CA ASN A 8 12.73 -6.32 21.26
C ASN A 8 13.34 -5.41 20.21
N PRO A 9 12.90 -5.53 18.96
CA PRO A 9 13.28 -4.55 17.94
C PRO A 9 12.89 -3.14 18.38
N ALA A 10 13.59 -2.15 17.87
CA ALA A 10 13.28 -0.75 18.15
C ALA A 10 11.83 -0.45 17.80
N SER A 11 11.15 0.23 18.70
CA SER A 11 9.76 0.64 18.52
C SER A 11 9.60 1.95 19.27
N THR A 12 9.23 2.98 18.52
CA THR A 12 9.13 4.33 19.08
C THR A 12 7.75 4.91 18.82
N PHE A 13 7.35 5.83 19.69
CA PHE A 13 6.11 6.55 19.49
C PHE A 13 6.25 7.49 18.30
N VAL A 14 5.21 7.55 17.45
CA VAL A 14 5.10 8.54 16.39
C VAL A 14 3.66 8.98 16.24
N ALA A 15 3.46 10.26 15.98
CA ALA A 15 2.18 10.80 15.58
C ALA A 15 2.44 11.75 14.41
N THR A 16 1.72 11.56 13.31
CA THR A 16 1.84 12.40 12.13
C THR A 16 0.49 12.98 11.76
N HIS A 17 0.49 14.12 11.09
CA HIS A 17 -0.74 14.90 10.89
C HIS A 17 -0.90 15.33 9.44
N ALA A 18 -2.13 15.28 8.94
CA ALA A 18 -2.43 15.68 7.57
C ALA A 18 -2.03 17.14 7.29
N ALA A 19 -2.19 18.02 8.29
CA ALA A 19 -1.91 19.44 8.11
C ALA A 19 -0.46 19.75 7.78
N SER A 20 0.47 18.90 8.19
CA SER A 20 1.91 19.07 7.92
C SER A 20 2.45 18.00 6.97
N ALA A 21 1.57 17.24 6.35
CA ALA A 21 1.97 16.14 5.50
C ALA A 21 2.45 16.62 4.13
N THR A 22 3.36 15.84 3.55
CA THR A 22 3.78 15.99 2.16
C THR A 22 3.53 14.67 1.44
N PHE A 23 3.20 14.77 0.16
CA PHE A 23 3.06 13.61 -0.70
C PHE A 23 4.22 13.59 -1.69
N GLU A 24 4.77 12.41 -1.91
CA GLU A 24 5.89 12.22 -2.81
C GLU A 24 5.52 11.21 -3.89
N ARG A 25 6.10 11.38 -5.08
CA ARG A 25 5.95 10.40 -6.15
C ARG A 25 6.64 9.12 -5.74
N GLY A 26 5.92 8.00 -5.89
CA GLY A 26 6.50 6.69 -5.65
C GLY A 26 7.00 6.05 -6.94
N LEU A 27 7.12 4.72 -6.91
CA LEU A 27 7.53 3.94 -8.07
C LEU A 27 6.54 4.06 -9.23
N ARG A 28 5.27 4.30 -8.92
CA ARG A 28 4.23 4.43 -9.92
C ARG A 28 3.93 5.89 -10.15
N SER A 29 4.02 6.33 -11.40
CA SER A 29 3.85 7.73 -11.76
C SER A 29 2.43 8.26 -11.57
N PHE A 30 1.45 7.38 -11.46
CA PHE A 30 0.05 7.80 -11.31
C PHE A 30 -0.39 7.92 -9.85
N PHE A 31 0.50 7.65 -8.88
CA PHE A 31 0.21 7.77 -7.45
C PHE A 31 1.24 8.63 -6.75
N GLU A 32 0.78 9.27 -5.67
CA GLU A 32 1.61 9.96 -4.69
C GLU A 32 1.41 9.32 -3.34
N TYR A 33 2.45 9.33 -2.51
CA TYR A 33 2.51 8.62 -1.25
C TYR A 33 2.83 9.57 -0.11
N ARG A 34 2.04 9.47 0.96
CA ARG A 34 2.32 10.13 2.23
C ARG A 34 2.74 9.06 3.23
N ASP A 35 4.01 9.06 3.60
CA ASP A 35 4.51 8.18 4.65
C ASP A 35 3.94 8.62 6.00
N LEU A 36 3.41 7.67 6.77
CA LEU A 36 2.82 7.96 8.07
C LEU A 36 3.82 7.84 9.22
N GLY A 37 5.10 7.54 8.92
CA GLY A 37 6.14 7.45 9.92
C GLY A 37 6.25 6.09 10.60
N ILE A 38 5.46 5.12 10.17
CA ILE A 38 5.39 3.81 10.83
C ILE A 38 6.63 2.97 10.55
N LYS A 39 7.21 3.08 9.35
CA LYS A 39 8.39 2.31 8.99
C LYS A 39 9.56 2.62 9.92
N ASP A 40 9.85 3.90 10.14
CA ASP A 40 10.92 4.31 11.04
C ASP A 40 10.59 3.93 12.50
N ALA A 41 9.35 4.15 12.91
CA ALA A 41 8.92 3.85 14.28
C ALA A 41 8.98 2.36 14.62
N THR A 42 8.92 1.48 13.61
CA THR A 42 8.93 0.03 13.79
C THR A 42 10.21 -0.62 13.31
N ASP A 43 11.25 0.16 13.07
CA ASP A 43 12.55 -0.36 12.58
C ASP A 43 12.38 -1.23 11.32
N GLY A 44 11.57 -0.76 10.38
CA GLY A 44 11.39 -1.40 9.08
C GLY A 44 10.38 -2.55 9.06
N ARG A 45 9.72 -2.85 10.18
CA ARG A 45 8.80 -4.00 10.21
C ARG A 45 7.49 -3.75 9.49
N VAL A 46 7.00 -2.51 9.54
CA VAL A 46 5.71 -2.17 8.93
C VAL A 46 5.85 -0.87 8.16
N VAL A 47 5.32 -0.84 6.94
CA VAL A 47 5.11 0.43 6.25
C VAL A 47 3.61 0.73 6.21
N ALA A 48 3.27 1.99 6.49
CA ALA A 48 1.91 2.47 6.35
C ALA A 48 1.94 3.83 5.68
N HIS A 49 1.14 3.99 4.64
CA HIS A 49 1.08 5.26 3.93
C HIS A 49 -0.31 5.50 3.36
N VAL A 50 -0.60 6.77 3.12
CA VAL A 50 -1.78 7.17 2.37
C VAL A 50 -1.35 7.39 0.92
N ILE A 51 -2.09 6.77 0.02
CA ILE A 51 -1.85 6.84 -1.41
C ILE A 51 -2.98 7.64 -2.03
N ARG A 52 -2.64 8.57 -2.92
CA ARG A 52 -3.65 9.31 -3.68
C ARG A 52 -3.26 9.39 -5.14
N ALA A 53 -4.24 9.66 -6.00
CA ALA A 53 -3.98 9.85 -7.42
C ALA A 53 -3.08 11.05 -7.65
N ALA A 54 -2.09 10.89 -8.52
CA ALA A 54 -1.24 11.97 -8.98
C ALA A 54 -1.85 12.53 -10.26
N GLY A 55 -2.36 13.75 -10.21
CA GLY A 55 -3.01 14.36 -11.34
C GLY A 55 -2.10 14.46 -12.57
N GLY A 56 -2.66 14.23 -13.74
CA GLY A 56 -1.97 14.37 -15.02
C GLY A 56 -1.05 13.22 -15.39
N ALA A 57 -0.93 12.20 -14.56
CA ALA A 57 -0.12 11.03 -14.87
C ALA A 57 -0.90 10.04 -15.71
N GLU A 58 -0.21 9.39 -16.65
CA GLU A 58 -0.82 8.36 -17.47
C GLU A 58 -0.97 7.08 -16.64
N PHE A 59 -2.16 6.49 -16.66
CA PHE A 59 -2.41 5.23 -15.96
C PHE A 59 -1.85 4.06 -16.73
N SER A 60 -1.04 3.25 -16.06
CA SER A 60 -0.48 2.04 -16.65
C SER A 60 -0.21 1.03 -15.53
N SER A 61 -0.75 -0.17 -15.68
CA SER A 61 -0.57 -1.22 -14.70
C SER A 61 -0.30 -2.55 -15.39
N GLN A 62 0.79 -3.19 -14.98
CA GLN A 62 1.11 -4.53 -15.42
C GLN A 62 0.77 -5.53 -14.32
N PRO A 63 0.38 -6.76 -14.70
CA PRO A 63 0.21 -7.82 -13.71
C PRO A 63 1.49 -8.03 -12.91
N HIS A 64 1.34 -8.12 -11.59
CA HIS A 64 2.49 -8.29 -10.70
C HIS A 64 2.05 -8.94 -9.39
N LEU A 65 3.03 -9.25 -8.56
CA LEU A 65 2.81 -9.76 -7.21
C LEU A 65 3.83 -9.15 -6.27
N HIS A 66 3.51 -9.17 -4.98
CA HIS A 66 4.40 -8.68 -3.93
C HIS A 66 4.77 -9.81 -2.96
N ARG A 67 6.05 -9.90 -2.61
CA ARG A 67 6.54 -10.88 -1.64
C ARG A 67 6.45 -10.29 -0.23
N THR A 68 5.24 -10.19 0.25
CA THR A 68 4.92 -9.64 1.57
C THR A 68 4.53 -10.76 2.53
N THR A 69 4.44 -10.44 3.82
CA THR A 69 3.82 -11.32 4.81
C THR A 69 2.43 -10.83 5.18
N PHE A 70 2.14 -9.56 4.91
CA PHE A 70 0.83 -8.95 5.18
C PHE A 70 0.67 -7.72 4.31
N GLN A 71 -0.51 -7.56 3.72
CA GLN A 71 -0.83 -6.34 3.00
C GLN A 71 -2.33 -6.10 3.00
N LEU A 72 -2.75 -4.92 3.45
CA LEU A 72 -4.13 -4.49 3.31
C LEU A 72 -4.20 -3.12 2.68
N VAL A 73 -5.32 -2.87 2.00
CA VAL A 73 -5.64 -1.56 1.46
C VAL A 73 -7.06 -1.21 1.90
N TYR A 74 -7.22 -0.04 2.48
CA TYR A 74 -8.51 0.49 2.92
C TYR A 74 -8.78 1.79 2.18
N ILE A 75 -9.91 1.87 1.48
CA ILE A 75 -10.24 3.03 0.66
C ILE A 75 -10.87 4.11 1.54
N LEU A 76 -10.26 5.29 1.52
CA LEU A 76 -10.70 6.44 2.30
C LEU A 76 -11.63 7.34 1.50
N LYS A 77 -11.42 7.42 0.18
CA LYS A 77 -12.14 8.35 -0.67
C LYS A 77 -12.08 7.86 -2.12
N GLY A 78 -13.16 8.09 -2.88
CA GLY A 78 -13.18 7.68 -4.28
C GLY A 78 -13.31 6.18 -4.47
N TRP A 79 -12.79 5.69 -5.58
CA TRP A 79 -12.85 4.26 -5.90
C TRP A 79 -11.63 3.81 -6.68
N ILE A 80 -11.36 2.50 -6.64
CA ILE A 80 -10.32 1.85 -7.43
C ILE A 80 -10.79 0.45 -7.82
N GLU A 81 -10.38 0.00 -9.00
CA GLU A 81 -10.65 -1.36 -9.46
C GLU A 81 -9.34 -2.10 -9.67
N PHE A 82 -9.32 -3.32 -9.17
CA PHE A 82 -8.22 -4.26 -9.37
C PHE A 82 -8.75 -5.53 -10.01
N GLU A 83 -7.88 -6.21 -10.72
CA GLU A 83 -8.09 -7.60 -11.08
C GLU A 83 -7.19 -8.46 -10.22
N TYR A 84 -7.78 -9.44 -9.51
CA TYR A 84 -7.05 -10.33 -8.61
C TYR A 84 -7.14 -11.77 -9.08
N GLU A 85 -6.03 -12.47 -8.95
CA GLU A 85 -5.92 -13.89 -9.25
C GLU A 85 -7.04 -14.67 -8.54
N GLY A 86 -7.83 -15.42 -9.34
CA GLY A 86 -8.91 -16.24 -8.80
C GLY A 86 -10.16 -15.50 -8.36
N GLN A 87 -10.16 -14.15 -8.40
CA GLN A 87 -11.29 -13.35 -7.94
C GLN A 87 -11.96 -12.53 -9.05
N GLY A 88 -11.25 -12.32 -10.17
CA GLY A 88 -11.74 -11.44 -11.22
C GLY A 88 -11.57 -9.97 -10.86
N VAL A 89 -12.45 -9.15 -11.39
CA VAL A 89 -12.42 -7.69 -11.17
C VAL A 89 -13.12 -7.37 -9.87
N VAL A 90 -12.43 -6.62 -9.01
CA VAL A 90 -12.95 -6.19 -7.71
C VAL A 90 -12.94 -4.67 -7.67
N ARG A 91 -14.10 -4.07 -7.47
CA ARG A 91 -14.24 -2.63 -7.29
C ARG A 91 -14.29 -2.30 -5.81
N LEU A 92 -13.42 -1.39 -5.39
CA LEU A 92 -13.32 -0.94 -4.01
C LEU A 92 -13.71 0.52 -3.95
N GLU A 93 -14.58 0.87 -3.01
CA GLU A 93 -15.07 2.24 -2.79
C GLU A 93 -14.73 2.69 -1.37
N ALA A 94 -14.98 3.96 -1.06
CA ALA A 94 -14.75 4.46 0.30
C ALA A 94 -15.41 3.55 1.33
N GLY A 95 -14.61 3.11 2.30
CA GLY A 95 -15.04 2.14 3.30
C GLY A 95 -14.76 0.68 2.96
N SER A 96 -14.31 0.39 1.74
CA SER A 96 -13.91 -0.97 1.35
C SER A 96 -12.52 -1.29 1.86
N CYS A 97 -12.31 -2.54 2.24
CA CYS A 97 -11.01 -3.04 2.64
C CYS A 97 -10.70 -4.33 1.90
N VAL A 98 -9.48 -4.46 1.40
CA VAL A 98 -9.01 -5.69 0.80
C VAL A 98 -7.76 -6.16 1.50
N TYR A 99 -7.69 -7.46 1.79
CA TYR A 99 -6.45 -8.11 2.21
C TYR A 99 -5.87 -8.79 0.98
N GLN A 100 -4.62 -8.47 0.68
CA GLN A 100 -3.88 -9.06 -0.43
C GLN A 100 -2.96 -10.15 0.10
N PRO A 101 -3.31 -11.44 -0.06
CA PRO A 101 -2.44 -12.51 0.41
C PRO A 101 -1.05 -12.41 -0.21
N PRO A 102 -0.01 -12.87 0.48
CA PRO A 102 1.35 -12.86 -0.09
C PRO A 102 1.39 -13.56 -1.44
N GLY A 103 1.98 -12.89 -2.42
CA GLY A 103 2.17 -13.46 -3.74
C GLY A 103 0.95 -13.50 -4.64
N ILE A 104 -0.18 -12.93 -4.23
CA ILE A 104 -1.35 -12.90 -5.12
C ILE A 104 -1.06 -12.02 -6.33
N ARG A 105 -1.33 -12.55 -7.51
CA ARG A 105 -1.19 -11.81 -8.75
C ARG A 105 -2.32 -10.82 -8.90
N HIS A 106 -2.01 -9.62 -9.31
CA HIS A 106 -3.02 -8.58 -9.47
C HIS A 106 -2.53 -7.47 -10.38
N ARG A 107 -3.47 -6.63 -10.79
CA ARG A 107 -3.18 -5.37 -11.50
C ARG A 107 -4.29 -4.37 -11.22
N GLU A 108 -3.97 -3.11 -11.36
CA GLU A 108 -4.94 -2.03 -11.26
C GLU A 108 -5.57 -1.79 -12.63
N LEU A 109 -6.89 -1.57 -12.65
CA LEU A 109 -7.63 -1.34 -13.88
C LEU A 109 -8.07 0.10 -14.05
N GLY A 110 -8.28 0.82 -12.95
CA GLY A 110 -8.69 2.22 -12.99
C GLY A 110 -9.00 2.74 -11.61
N HIS A 111 -9.10 4.05 -11.49
CA HIS A 111 -9.43 4.71 -10.23
C HIS A 111 -10.02 6.08 -10.49
N SER A 112 -10.74 6.62 -9.49
CA SER A 112 -11.24 7.98 -9.54
C SER A 112 -10.10 8.99 -9.35
N GLU A 113 -10.30 10.20 -9.84
CA GLU A 113 -9.30 11.27 -9.70
C GLU A 113 -9.05 11.64 -8.24
N ASP A 114 -10.06 11.43 -7.39
CA ASP A 114 -10.00 11.77 -5.97
C ASP A 114 -9.68 10.59 -5.07
N VAL A 115 -9.26 9.45 -5.62
CA VAL A 115 -9.00 8.26 -4.82
C VAL A 115 -7.95 8.53 -3.76
N GLU A 116 -8.25 8.10 -2.53
CA GLU A 116 -7.30 8.04 -1.43
C GLU A 116 -7.48 6.73 -0.71
N MET A 117 -6.38 6.11 -0.35
CA MET A 117 -6.40 4.82 0.33
C MET A 117 -5.28 4.73 1.33
N LEU A 118 -5.52 3.98 2.40
CA LEU A 118 -4.51 3.61 3.38
C LEU A 118 -3.99 2.24 3.01
N GLU A 119 -2.67 2.10 2.90
CA GLU A 119 -2.03 0.81 2.69
C GLU A 119 -1.12 0.49 3.86
N VAL A 120 -1.22 -0.74 4.37
CA VAL A 120 -0.35 -1.26 5.43
C VAL A 120 0.30 -2.53 4.92
N VAL A 121 1.63 -2.58 4.98
CA VAL A 121 2.41 -3.69 4.41
C VAL A 121 3.48 -4.13 5.39
N MET A 122 3.68 -5.44 5.49
CA MET A 122 4.79 -6.04 6.24
C MET A 122 5.50 -7.06 5.34
N PRO A 123 6.83 -7.12 5.35
CA PRO A 123 7.76 -6.16 5.97
C PRO A 123 7.78 -4.82 5.24
N GLY A 124 8.49 -3.85 5.78
CA GLY A 124 8.57 -2.51 5.21
C GLY A 124 9.26 -2.45 3.85
N GLU A 125 10.09 -3.42 3.53
CA GLU A 125 10.69 -3.58 2.21
C GLU A 125 10.40 -4.98 1.69
N PHE A 126 10.01 -5.08 0.43
CA PHE A 126 9.61 -6.35 -0.17
C PHE A 126 9.80 -6.30 -1.69
N PRO A 127 10.16 -7.44 -2.31
CA PRO A 127 10.27 -7.51 -3.77
C PRO A 127 8.89 -7.46 -4.43
N THR A 128 8.84 -6.84 -5.60
CA THR A 128 7.70 -6.89 -6.50
C THR A 128 8.15 -7.59 -7.77
N GLU A 129 7.38 -8.57 -8.23
CA GLU A 129 7.69 -9.35 -9.42
C GLU A 129 6.63 -9.12 -10.48
N LEU A 130 7.07 -8.78 -11.67
CA LEU A 130 6.17 -8.68 -12.82
C LEU A 130 5.85 -10.10 -13.31
N VAL A 131 4.61 -10.31 -13.73
CA VAL A 131 4.16 -11.58 -14.30
C VAL A 131 3.41 -11.30 -15.61
N ASP A 132 3.28 -12.32 -16.45
CA ASP A 132 2.67 -12.15 -17.77
C ASP A 132 1.16 -11.98 -17.70
N SER A 133 0.54 -12.49 -16.64
CA SER A 133 -0.91 -12.55 -16.52
C SER A 133 -1.30 -12.58 -15.05
N VAL A 134 -2.51 -12.07 -14.76
CA VAL A 134 -3.12 -12.21 -13.44
C VAL A 134 -3.51 -13.67 -13.18
N SER A 135 -3.84 -14.39 -14.22
CA SER A 135 -4.12 -15.84 -14.09
C SER A 135 -2.83 -16.62 -13.89
N ALA A 136 -2.87 -17.54 -12.95
CA ALA A 136 -1.71 -18.40 -12.69
C ALA A 136 -1.50 -19.44 -13.79
#